data_3c8629f689b16c9f7d754ba82e091564
#
_entry.id   3c8629f689b16c9f7d754ba82e091564
#
_cell.length_a   1.000
_cell.length_b   1.000
_cell.length_c   1.000
_cell.angle_alpha   90.00
_cell.angle_beta   90.00
_cell.angle_gamma   90.00
#
_symmetry.space_group_name_H-M   'P 1'
#
loop_
_entity.id
_entity.type
_entity.pdbx_description
1 polymer ?
#
loop_
_entity_poly.entity_id
_entity_poly.type
_entity_poly.pdbx_seq_one_letter_code
_entity_poly.pdbx_strand_id
1 'polypeptide(L)'
;MARSSINQLTTMPVSRNDEARLIALCVSPETTLRDTLKVIDQGAISLALVVNSERKLLGTVSDGDARRALLRNAGLGDAIQGVMNTSPKVARADEPEGRILDRILAQHLRQMPLVDAAGRVVGIRVLDELVKPATRPNWAVVMAGGLGERLRPYTATVPKPLLMVGNQPILERMLRQLRTHGFERVFVSVNFMADKIEGYVQDGSAFGLQVDYLRETSRLGTAGSLSLLPERPDAPIVVMNADLLTELSFSSLLEFHREERAALTMCVTTYEIQIPYGVVEAEGSRVRSIAEKTRHTWFVNAGIYVLDPMCLDLIPRAEPLDMPSLVQKLLTRGDIVASFPIRESWLDIGQLHDYQRAIMQSFQDPSAGRE
;
A
#
# COMPACT_ATOMS: atom_id res chain seq x y z
N MET A 1 -11.96 47.46 3.68
CA MET A 1 -13.24 46.80 3.30
C MET A 1 -12.88 45.66 2.36
N ALA A 2 -12.98 44.44 2.84
CA ALA A 2 -13.26 43.19 2.11
C ALA A 2 -12.96 42.01 3.04
N ARG A 3 -13.90 41.79 3.97
CA ARG A 3 -14.09 40.48 4.64
C ARG A 3 -15.40 39.95 4.07
N SER A 4 -15.35 38.86 3.35
CA SER A 4 -16.49 37.93 3.23
C SER A 4 -16.29 37.01 2.04
N SER A 5 -15.83 35.81 2.25
CA SER A 5 -16.09 34.62 1.38
C SER A 5 -15.35 33.39 1.94
N ILE A 6 -15.65 33.04 3.20
CA ILE A 6 -15.34 31.71 3.73
C ILE A 6 -16.64 31.26 4.42
N ASN A 7 -17.51 30.60 3.70
CA ASN A 7 -18.51 29.66 4.22
C ASN A 7 -19.39 29.14 3.08
N GLN A 8 -18.87 28.15 2.36
CA GLN A 8 -19.72 27.18 1.68
C GLN A 8 -19.08 25.79 1.92
N LEU A 9 -19.20 25.31 3.16
CA LEU A 9 -19.03 23.89 3.45
C LEU A 9 -20.31 23.19 3.00
N THR A 10 -20.25 22.72 1.75
CA THR A 10 -21.30 21.90 1.13
C THR A 10 -21.38 20.59 1.90
N THR A 11 -22.49 20.35 2.57
CA THR A 11 -22.89 19.00 3.02
C THR A 11 -23.02 18.15 1.78
N MET A 12 -22.07 17.25 1.54
CA MET A 12 -22.14 16.29 0.43
C MET A 12 -23.39 15.42 0.60
N PRO A 13 -24.23 15.26 -0.42
CA PRO A 13 -25.36 14.34 -0.35
C PRO A 13 -24.82 12.92 -0.20
N VAL A 14 -25.38 12.17 0.75
CA VAL A 14 -25.11 10.73 0.94
C VAL A 14 -25.36 10.03 -0.40
N SER A 15 -24.36 9.34 -0.92
CA SER A 15 -24.50 8.62 -2.18
C SER A 15 -25.52 7.49 -2.01
N ARG A 16 -26.21 7.09 -3.09
CA ARG A 16 -27.14 5.94 -3.06
C ARG A 16 -26.47 4.65 -2.56
N ASN A 17 -25.18 4.52 -2.79
CA ASN A 17 -24.37 3.39 -2.35
C ASN A 17 -24.14 3.41 -0.82
N ASP A 18 -23.96 4.60 -0.24
CA ASP A 18 -23.78 4.78 1.21
C ASP A 18 -25.08 4.49 1.97
N GLU A 19 -26.22 4.82 1.40
CA GLU A 19 -27.52 4.53 2.02
C GLU A 19 -27.84 3.02 2.00
N ALA A 20 -27.58 2.33 0.91
CA ALA A 20 -27.74 0.87 0.82
C ALA A 20 -26.84 0.15 1.84
N ARG A 21 -25.57 0.58 1.94
CA ARG A 21 -24.63 0.06 2.94
C ARG A 21 -25.12 0.30 4.37
N LEU A 22 -25.61 1.51 4.66
CA LEU A 22 -26.09 1.85 5.98
C LEU A 22 -27.31 0.99 6.39
N ILE A 23 -28.23 0.77 5.45
CA ILE A 23 -29.40 -0.09 5.68
C ILE A 23 -28.98 -1.52 6.00
N ALA A 24 -28.00 -2.05 5.28
CA ALA A 24 -27.48 -3.41 5.47
C ALA A 24 -26.83 -3.62 6.85
N LEU A 25 -26.38 -2.56 7.52
CA LEU A 25 -25.79 -2.62 8.86
C LEU A 25 -26.81 -2.49 9.99
N CYS A 26 -28.06 -2.10 9.67
CA CYS A 26 -29.10 -1.87 10.66
C CYS A 26 -29.82 -3.18 11.01
N VAL A 27 -29.99 -3.38 12.31
CA VAL A 27 -30.75 -4.50 12.87
C VAL A 27 -31.74 -4.01 13.94
N SER A 28 -32.80 -4.77 14.22
CA SER A 28 -33.72 -4.47 15.33
C SER A 28 -33.23 -5.07 16.65
N PRO A 29 -33.70 -4.58 17.82
CA PRO A 29 -33.35 -5.16 19.12
C PRO A 29 -33.73 -6.62 19.28
N GLU A 30 -34.73 -7.08 18.54
CA GLU A 30 -35.27 -8.45 18.56
C GLU A 30 -34.47 -9.39 17.64
N THR A 31 -33.59 -8.86 16.81
CA THR A 31 -32.73 -9.67 15.91
C THR A 31 -31.89 -10.64 16.74
N THR A 32 -31.73 -11.88 16.26
CA THR A 32 -30.92 -12.86 16.97
C THR A 32 -29.44 -12.54 16.91
N LEU A 33 -28.68 -13.01 17.90
CA LEU A 33 -27.21 -12.87 17.89
C LEU A 33 -26.60 -13.51 16.63
N ARG A 34 -27.14 -14.64 16.16
CA ARG A 34 -26.71 -15.33 14.92
C ARG A 34 -26.88 -14.44 13.70
N ASP A 35 -28.04 -13.81 13.54
CA ASP A 35 -28.30 -12.99 12.35
C ASP A 35 -27.57 -11.67 12.42
N THR A 36 -27.34 -11.12 13.60
CA THR A 36 -26.49 -9.94 13.82
C THR A 36 -25.04 -10.23 13.46
N LEU A 37 -24.50 -11.41 13.79
CA LEU A 37 -23.15 -11.83 13.38
C LEU A 37 -23.02 -11.92 11.85
N LYS A 38 -24.08 -12.40 11.13
CA LYS A 38 -24.07 -12.36 9.66
C LYS A 38 -24.00 -10.94 9.11
N VAL A 39 -24.74 -10.01 9.72
CA VAL A 39 -24.70 -8.59 9.34
C VAL A 39 -23.31 -8.00 9.58
N ILE A 40 -22.66 -8.32 10.70
CA ILE A 40 -21.30 -7.87 11.02
C ILE A 40 -20.28 -8.41 10.00
N ASP A 41 -20.39 -9.69 9.65
CA ASP A 41 -19.52 -10.36 8.68
C ASP A 41 -19.67 -9.79 7.27
N GLN A 42 -20.92 -9.69 6.78
CA GLN A 42 -21.24 -9.15 5.45
C GLN A 42 -20.96 -7.65 5.34
N GLY A 43 -21.07 -6.89 6.43
CA GLY A 43 -20.84 -5.46 6.45
C GLY A 43 -19.39 -5.01 6.35
N ALA A 44 -18.42 -5.93 6.50
CA ALA A 44 -16.96 -5.70 6.43
C ALA A 44 -16.41 -4.59 7.38
N ILE A 45 -17.22 -4.09 8.32
CA ILE A 45 -16.80 -3.05 9.29
C ILE A 45 -16.90 -3.50 10.76
N SER A 46 -17.14 -4.79 11.00
CA SER A 46 -17.19 -5.41 12.33
C SER A 46 -18.16 -4.74 13.30
N LEU A 47 -19.26 -4.13 12.81
CA LEU A 47 -20.25 -3.40 13.60
C LEU A 47 -21.65 -3.54 13.01
N ALA A 48 -22.66 -3.80 13.86
CA ALA A 48 -24.08 -3.66 13.54
C ALA A 48 -24.70 -2.50 14.32
N LEU A 49 -25.64 -1.79 13.70
CA LEU A 49 -26.35 -0.65 14.26
C LEU A 49 -27.74 -1.11 14.69
N VAL A 50 -28.02 -1.05 16.01
CA VAL A 50 -29.33 -1.45 16.54
C VAL A 50 -30.24 -0.24 16.51
N VAL A 51 -31.31 -0.31 15.72
CA VAL A 51 -32.23 0.81 15.50
C VAL A 51 -33.70 0.41 15.73
N ASN A 52 -34.55 1.38 16.01
CA ASN A 52 -35.99 1.18 16.01
C ASN A 52 -36.60 1.39 14.61
N SER A 53 -37.95 1.30 14.51
CA SER A 53 -38.68 1.49 13.25
C SER A 53 -38.53 2.89 12.63
N GLU A 54 -38.15 3.90 13.40
CA GLU A 54 -37.88 5.27 12.95
C GLU A 54 -36.38 5.49 12.62
N ARG A 55 -35.57 4.43 12.60
CA ARG A 55 -34.09 4.46 12.41
C ARG A 55 -33.34 5.20 13.53
N LYS A 56 -33.95 5.41 14.70
CA LYS A 56 -33.27 5.98 15.85
C LYS A 56 -32.29 4.96 16.42
N LEU A 57 -31.05 5.37 16.68
CA LEU A 57 -30.01 4.50 17.23
C LEU A 57 -30.33 4.15 18.67
N LEU A 58 -30.47 2.85 18.94
CA LEU A 58 -30.69 2.30 20.29
C LEU A 58 -29.42 1.74 20.89
N GLY A 59 -28.49 1.31 20.06
CA GLY A 59 -27.23 0.75 20.46
C GLY A 59 -26.39 0.26 19.28
N THR A 60 -25.28 -0.39 19.60
CA THR A 60 -24.42 -1.04 18.60
C THR A 60 -24.00 -2.42 19.09
N VAL A 61 -23.71 -3.33 18.17
CA VAL A 61 -23.10 -4.63 18.46
C VAL A 61 -21.84 -4.76 17.63
N SER A 62 -20.70 -4.86 18.29
CA SER A 62 -19.42 -5.18 17.66
C SER A 62 -19.14 -6.68 17.74
N ASP A 63 -18.17 -7.17 16.95
CA ASP A 63 -17.64 -8.55 17.08
C ASP A 63 -17.20 -8.84 18.52
N GLY A 64 -16.58 -7.88 19.18
CA GLY A 64 -16.18 -7.99 20.58
C GLY A 64 -17.36 -8.10 21.55
N ASP A 65 -18.49 -7.42 21.30
CA ASP A 65 -19.67 -7.53 22.13
C ASP A 65 -20.31 -8.92 21.97
N ALA A 66 -20.45 -9.38 20.73
CA ALA A 66 -20.95 -10.71 20.42
C ALA A 66 -20.09 -11.82 21.09
N ARG A 67 -18.78 -11.71 20.98
CA ARG A 67 -17.84 -12.67 21.60
C ARG A 67 -17.95 -12.68 23.13
N ARG A 68 -18.03 -11.51 23.76
CA ARG A 68 -18.24 -11.40 25.22
C ARG A 68 -19.58 -11.97 25.65
N ALA A 69 -20.63 -11.80 24.86
CA ALA A 69 -21.95 -12.37 25.14
C ALA A 69 -21.91 -13.92 25.12
N LEU A 70 -21.28 -14.50 24.09
CA LEU A 70 -21.10 -15.95 24.01
C LEU A 70 -20.30 -16.52 25.20
N LEU A 71 -19.24 -15.81 25.64
CA LEU A 71 -18.47 -16.19 26.83
C LEU A 71 -19.29 -16.11 28.15
N ARG A 72 -20.39 -15.32 28.16
CA ARG A 72 -21.35 -15.25 29.27
C ARG A 72 -22.53 -16.20 29.09
N ASN A 73 -22.39 -17.19 28.21
CA ASN A 73 -23.40 -18.21 27.88
C ASN A 73 -24.65 -17.67 27.17
N ALA A 74 -24.58 -16.54 26.46
CA ALA A 74 -25.66 -16.14 25.57
C ALA A 74 -25.78 -17.13 24.41
N GLY A 75 -27.01 -17.50 24.08
CA GLY A 75 -27.31 -18.38 22.95
C GLY A 75 -27.29 -17.62 21.62
N LEU A 76 -26.94 -18.30 20.54
CA LEU A 76 -27.03 -17.71 19.19
C LEU A 76 -28.46 -17.32 18.78
N GLY A 77 -29.47 -17.87 19.45
CA GLY A 77 -30.90 -17.54 19.26
C GLY A 77 -31.38 -16.38 20.13
N ASP A 78 -30.58 -15.88 21.04
CA ASP A 78 -30.98 -14.80 21.93
C ASP A 78 -31.07 -13.45 21.18
N ALA A 79 -32.04 -12.62 21.59
CA ALA A 79 -32.20 -11.28 21.05
C ALA A 79 -31.03 -10.37 21.46
N ILE A 80 -30.53 -9.54 20.54
CA ILE A 80 -29.37 -8.69 20.77
C ILE A 80 -29.62 -7.54 21.74
N GLN A 81 -30.86 -7.26 22.11
CA GLN A 81 -31.20 -6.23 23.12
C GLN A 81 -30.41 -6.45 24.43
N GLY A 82 -30.17 -7.70 24.84
CA GLY A 82 -29.40 -8.03 26.03
C GLY A 82 -27.86 -7.99 25.82
N VAL A 83 -27.41 -7.84 24.59
CA VAL A 83 -25.98 -7.92 24.21
C VAL A 83 -25.43 -6.56 23.77
N MET A 84 -26.26 -5.73 23.17
CA MET A 84 -25.87 -4.46 22.58
C MET A 84 -25.27 -3.47 23.58
N ASN A 85 -24.30 -2.67 23.10
CA ASN A 85 -23.86 -1.48 23.81
C ASN A 85 -24.93 -0.38 23.67
N THR A 86 -25.60 -0.04 24.76
CA THR A 86 -26.68 0.97 24.81
C THR A 86 -26.19 2.43 24.88
N SER A 87 -24.87 2.64 24.99
CA SER A 87 -24.25 3.97 25.06
C SER A 87 -23.11 4.08 24.03
N PRO A 88 -23.38 3.84 22.72
CA PRO A 88 -22.37 3.91 21.69
C PRO A 88 -21.87 5.35 21.56
N LYS A 89 -20.60 5.48 21.19
CA LYS A 89 -20.03 6.78 20.80
C LYS A 89 -20.55 7.13 19.41
N VAL A 90 -21.14 8.31 19.29
CA VAL A 90 -21.71 8.80 18.02
C VAL A 90 -21.17 10.20 17.70
N ALA A 91 -21.17 10.56 16.43
CA ALA A 91 -20.93 11.93 15.98
C ALA A 91 -22.21 12.49 15.34
N ARG A 92 -22.30 13.81 15.24
CA ARG A 92 -23.38 14.45 14.50
C ARG A 92 -23.04 14.48 13.02
N ALA A 93 -24.05 14.40 12.17
CA ALA A 93 -23.88 14.46 10.72
C ALA A 93 -23.27 15.78 10.21
N ASP A 94 -23.44 16.87 10.98
CA ASP A 94 -22.92 18.20 10.69
C ASP A 94 -21.55 18.49 11.34
N GLU A 95 -20.97 17.51 12.05
CA GLU A 95 -19.64 17.62 12.67
C GLU A 95 -18.54 17.49 11.59
N PRO A 96 -17.51 18.38 11.58
CA PRO A 96 -16.41 18.30 10.63
C PRO A 96 -15.66 16.97 10.74
N GLU A 97 -15.30 16.37 9.59
CA GLU A 97 -14.61 15.07 9.53
C GLU A 97 -13.33 15.03 10.35
N GLY A 98 -12.53 16.11 10.36
CA GLY A 98 -11.31 16.20 11.18
C GLY A 98 -11.59 16.03 12.68
N ARG A 99 -12.68 16.60 13.20
CA ARG A 99 -13.08 16.40 14.61
C ARG A 99 -13.54 14.96 14.88
N ILE A 100 -14.26 14.37 13.91
CA ILE A 100 -14.69 12.97 14.02
C ILE A 100 -13.46 12.07 14.07
N LEU A 101 -12.46 12.31 13.20
CA LEU A 101 -11.20 11.58 13.18
C LEU A 101 -10.44 11.71 14.51
N ASP A 102 -10.28 12.93 15.03
CA ASP A 102 -9.62 13.17 16.32
C ASP A 102 -10.29 12.38 17.45
N ARG A 103 -11.64 12.34 17.46
CA ARG A 103 -12.40 11.58 18.46
C ARG A 103 -12.26 10.08 18.31
N ILE A 104 -12.25 9.57 17.07
CA ILE A 104 -12.03 8.16 16.75
C ILE A 104 -10.65 7.74 17.27
N LEU A 105 -9.61 8.52 16.99
CA LEU A 105 -8.23 8.26 17.41
C LEU A 105 -8.09 8.35 18.95
N ALA A 106 -8.58 9.42 19.56
CA ALA A 106 -8.49 9.64 21.01
C ALA A 106 -9.23 8.57 21.85
N GLN A 107 -10.25 7.94 21.28
CA GLN A 107 -11.06 6.92 21.95
C GLN A 107 -10.74 5.49 21.49
N HIS A 108 -9.71 5.31 20.67
CA HIS A 108 -9.30 4.02 20.09
C HIS A 108 -10.45 3.26 19.41
N LEU A 109 -11.32 4.02 18.70
CA LEU A 109 -12.43 3.45 17.95
C LEU A 109 -12.00 3.14 16.52
N ARG A 110 -12.66 2.18 15.89
CA ARG A 110 -12.51 1.91 14.44
C ARG A 110 -13.66 2.50 13.64
N GLN A 111 -14.82 2.64 14.23
CA GLN A 111 -16.04 3.16 13.59
C GLN A 111 -16.79 4.11 14.52
N MET A 112 -17.50 5.07 13.92
CA MET A 112 -18.36 6.00 14.64
C MET A 112 -19.66 6.24 13.86
N PRO A 113 -20.82 5.79 14.38
CA PRO A 113 -22.12 6.10 13.79
C PRO A 113 -22.38 7.60 13.75
N LEU A 114 -22.97 8.07 12.64
CA LEU A 114 -23.44 9.45 12.51
C LEU A 114 -24.94 9.52 12.76
N VAL A 115 -25.36 10.49 13.58
CA VAL A 115 -26.77 10.70 13.86
C VAL A 115 -27.21 12.13 13.54
N ASP A 116 -28.49 12.29 13.16
CA ASP A 116 -29.11 13.58 12.99
C ASP A 116 -29.56 14.18 14.37
N ALA A 117 -30.18 15.35 14.33
CA ALA A 117 -30.69 16.02 15.52
C ALA A 117 -31.78 15.23 16.27
N ALA A 118 -32.46 14.30 15.59
CA ALA A 118 -33.46 13.42 16.18
C ALA A 118 -32.88 12.10 16.71
N GLY A 119 -31.58 11.89 16.58
CA GLY A 119 -30.86 10.67 16.95
C GLY A 119 -31.04 9.53 15.95
N ARG A 120 -31.49 9.81 14.73
CA ARG A 120 -31.62 8.81 13.66
C ARG A 120 -30.26 8.59 12.98
N VAL A 121 -29.96 7.36 12.67
CA VAL A 121 -28.72 7.01 11.97
C VAL A 121 -28.80 7.51 10.52
N VAL A 122 -27.81 8.33 10.14
CA VAL A 122 -27.68 8.93 8.81
C VAL A 122 -26.36 8.57 8.11
N GLY A 123 -25.46 7.89 8.81
CA GLY A 123 -24.19 7.47 8.25
C GLY A 123 -23.32 6.73 9.26
N ILE A 124 -22.15 6.35 8.82
CA ILE A 124 -21.07 5.81 9.65
C ILE A 124 -19.73 6.34 9.13
N ARG A 125 -18.80 6.60 10.03
CA ARG A 125 -17.40 6.89 9.67
C ARG A 125 -16.53 5.75 10.14
N VAL A 126 -15.68 5.27 9.25
CA VAL A 126 -14.70 4.20 9.49
C VAL A 126 -13.32 4.83 9.49
N LEU A 127 -12.50 4.49 10.49
CA LEU A 127 -11.15 5.06 10.63
C LEU A 127 -10.34 4.91 9.34
N ASP A 128 -10.33 3.71 8.76
CA ASP A 128 -9.57 3.40 7.55
C ASP A 128 -10.03 4.20 6.31
N GLU A 129 -11.28 4.69 6.30
CA GLU A 129 -11.82 5.57 5.26
C GLU A 129 -11.50 7.04 5.50
N LEU A 130 -11.40 7.47 6.79
CA LEU A 130 -11.05 8.83 7.18
C LEU A 130 -9.54 9.10 7.08
N VAL A 131 -8.72 8.07 7.32
CA VAL A 131 -7.26 8.12 7.17
C VAL A 131 -6.87 7.81 5.71
N LYS A 132 -7.70 8.20 4.73
CA LYS A 132 -7.26 8.10 3.33
C LYS A 132 -6.01 8.96 3.17
N PRO A 133 -4.89 8.38 2.71
CA PRO A 133 -3.73 9.20 2.38
C PRO A 133 -4.18 10.23 1.35
N ALA A 134 -3.74 11.48 1.53
CA ALA A 134 -3.98 12.52 0.54
C ALA A 134 -3.54 12.00 -0.83
N THR A 135 -4.43 12.08 -1.83
CA THR A 135 -4.10 11.65 -3.19
C THR A 135 -2.90 12.44 -3.72
N ARG A 136 -2.04 11.75 -4.46
CA ARG A 136 -0.80 12.32 -4.99
C ARG A 136 -0.90 12.50 -6.50
N PRO A 137 -0.36 13.60 -7.04
CA PRO A 137 -0.25 13.78 -8.49
C PRO A 137 0.83 12.87 -9.10
N ASN A 138 1.66 12.25 -8.27
CA ASN A 138 2.77 11.42 -8.70
C ASN A 138 2.26 10.10 -9.29
N TRP A 139 2.85 9.66 -10.41
CA TRP A 139 2.63 8.34 -10.95
C TRP A 139 3.63 7.35 -10.39
N ALA A 140 3.26 6.08 -10.38
CA ALA A 140 4.19 4.99 -10.13
C ALA A 140 4.34 4.12 -11.37
N VAL A 141 5.55 3.62 -11.63
CA VAL A 141 5.84 2.68 -12.72
C VAL A 141 6.47 1.44 -12.12
N VAL A 142 5.84 0.28 -12.33
CA VAL A 142 6.31 -1.02 -11.84
C VAL A 142 6.88 -1.82 -13.01
N MET A 143 8.17 -2.17 -12.93
CA MET A 143 8.90 -2.88 -13.96
C MET A 143 8.68 -4.40 -13.85
N ALA A 144 7.72 -4.94 -14.62
CA ALA A 144 7.29 -6.34 -14.55
C ALA A 144 7.66 -7.16 -15.80
N GLY A 145 8.46 -6.63 -16.72
CA GLY A 145 8.82 -7.28 -18.01
C GLY A 145 9.89 -8.38 -17.94
N GLY A 146 10.43 -8.68 -16.75
CA GLY A 146 11.52 -9.64 -16.57
C GLY A 146 11.14 -11.11 -16.78
N LEU A 147 12.06 -11.96 -17.26
CA LEU A 147 11.82 -13.40 -17.50
C LEU A 147 11.75 -14.26 -16.24
N GLY A 148 12.31 -13.81 -15.13
CA GLY A 148 12.34 -14.57 -13.89
C GLY A 148 13.16 -15.87 -13.92
N GLU A 149 14.13 -16.02 -14.85
CA GLU A 149 14.87 -17.27 -15.09
C GLU A 149 15.55 -17.85 -13.86
N ARG A 150 16.07 -17.00 -12.97
CA ARG A 150 16.76 -17.40 -11.73
C ARG A 150 15.84 -18.06 -10.68
N LEU A 151 14.53 -17.93 -10.85
CA LEU A 151 13.51 -18.53 -9.97
C LEU A 151 12.86 -19.79 -10.57
N ARG A 152 13.35 -20.33 -11.67
CA ARG A 152 12.85 -21.60 -12.19
C ARG A 152 13.08 -22.72 -11.18
N PRO A 153 12.10 -23.65 -11.03
CA PRO A 153 10.95 -23.90 -11.89
C PRO A 153 9.69 -23.05 -11.56
N TYR A 154 9.65 -22.27 -10.49
CA TYR A 154 8.46 -21.53 -10.06
C TYR A 154 7.95 -20.55 -11.13
N THR A 155 8.86 -19.97 -11.90
CA THR A 155 8.54 -19.01 -12.97
C THR A 155 8.36 -19.65 -14.34
N ALA A 156 8.31 -20.98 -14.43
CA ALA A 156 8.09 -21.67 -15.71
C ALA A 156 6.70 -21.40 -16.29
N THR A 157 5.70 -21.30 -15.41
CA THR A 157 4.29 -21.11 -15.81
C THR A 157 3.64 -19.88 -15.18
N VAL A 158 4.29 -19.23 -14.22
CA VAL A 158 3.78 -18.04 -13.52
C VAL A 158 4.83 -16.93 -13.65
N PRO A 159 4.48 -15.71 -14.12
CA PRO A 159 5.44 -14.61 -14.16
C PRO A 159 5.87 -14.22 -12.74
N LYS A 160 7.14 -13.83 -12.58
CA LYS A 160 7.75 -13.52 -11.28
C LYS A 160 6.90 -12.59 -10.40
N PRO A 161 6.31 -11.49 -10.93
CA PRO A 161 5.47 -10.59 -10.13
C PRO A 161 4.21 -11.23 -9.54
N LEU A 162 3.75 -12.34 -10.11
CA LEU A 162 2.59 -13.10 -9.63
C LEU A 162 2.95 -14.30 -8.74
N LEU A 163 4.22 -14.46 -8.35
CA LEU A 163 4.59 -15.45 -7.35
C LEU A 163 3.98 -15.09 -5.99
N MET A 164 3.43 -16.11 -5.34
CA MET A 164 2.73 -15.95 -4.05
C MET A 164 3.72 -15.80 -2.91
N VAL A 165 3.51 -14.81 -2.06
CA VAL A 165 4.18 -14.65 -0.78
C VAL A 165 3.10 -14.58 0.31
N GLY A 166 2.96 -15.68 1.06
CA GLY A 166 1.78 -15.88 1.89
C GLY A 166 0.53 -16.09 1.03
N ASN A 167 -0.50 -15.30 1.26
CA ASN A 167 -1.80 -15.38 0.57
C ASN A 167 -1.93 -14.46 -0.66
N GLN A 168 -0.92 -13.64 -0.97
CA GLN A 168 -0.99 -12.62 -2.02
C GLN A 168 0.21 -12.65 -2.96
N PRO A 169 0.04 -12.36 -4.27
CA PRO A 169 1.14 -12.15 -5.19
C PRO A 169 2.01 -10.94 -4.80
N ILE A 170 3.28 -10.98 -5.18
CA ILE A 170 4.23 -9.87 -4.96
C ILE A 170 3.67 -8.57 -5.52
N LEU A 171 3.22 -8.58 -6.78
CA LEU A 171 2.68 -7.39 -7.46
C LEU A 171 1.44 -6.81 -6.75
N GLU A 172 0.55 -7.66 -6.27
CA GLU A 172 -0.63 -7.19 -5.53
C GLU A 172 -0.23 -6.44 -4.26
N ARG A 173 0.73 -6.98 -3.47
CA ARG A 173 1.25 -6.30 -2.28
C ARG A 173 1.79 -4.91 -2.61
N MET A 174 2.53 -4.80 -3.71
CA MET A 174 3.08 -3.52 -4.19
C MET A 174 1.97 -2.54 -4.57
N LEU A 175 0.97 -2.99 -5.33
CA LEU A 175 -0.17 -2.14 -5.75
C LEU A 175 -0.95 -1.63 -4.54
N ARG A 176 -1.26 -2.50 -3.58
CA ARG A 176 -1.92 -2.12 -2.33
C ARG A 176 -1.09 -1.12 -1.51
N GLN A 177 0.23 -1.32 -1.42
CA GLN A 177 1.13 -0.38 -0.77
C GLN A 177 1.13 0.98 -1.47
N LEU A 178 1.25 1.02 -2.79
CA LEU A 178 1.17 2.27 -3.55
C LEU A 178 -0.16 3.00 -3.28
N ARG A 179 -1.28 2.27 -3.26
CA ARG A 179 -2.59 2.84 -2.93
C ARG A 179 -2.61 3.41 -1.51
N THR A 180 -2.09 2.69 -0.53
CA THR A 180 -2.00 3.14 0.88
C THR A 180 -1.19 4.43 1.01
N HIS A 181 -0.20 4.64 0.13
CA HIS A 181 0.60 5.87 0.07
C HIS A 181 0.01 6.98 -0.82
N GLY A 182 -1.25 6.84 -1.28
CA GLY A 182 -1.99 7.88 -1.99
C GLY A 182 -1.75 7.96 -3.49
N PHE A 183 -1.06 6.99 -4.09
CA PHE A 183 -0.98 6.89 -5.54
C PHE A 183 -2.35 6.50 -6.11
N GLU A 184 -2.73 7.10 -7.24
CA GLU A 184 -3.95 6.79 -7.97
C GLU A 184 -3.66 6.16 -9.33
N ARG A 185 -2.59 6.60 -10.00
CA ARG A 185 -2.21 6.13 -11.34
C ARG A 185 -0.92 5.35 -11.30
N VAL A 186 -0.98 4.11 -11.79
CA VAL A 186 0.16 3.19 -11.84
C VAL A 186 0.30 2.66 -13.27
N PHE A 187 1.51 2.65 -13.77
CA PHE A 187 1.87 1.98 -15.03
C PHE A 187 2.61 0.68 -14.69
N VAL A 188 2.25 -0.40 -15.35
CA VAL A 188 2.95 -1.68 -15.22
C VAL A 188 3.63 -1.99 -16.56
N SER A 189 4.96 -1.98 -16.58
CA SER A 189 5.71 -2.41 -17.75
C SER A 189 5.68 -3.93 -17.84
N VAL A 190 5.24 -4.45 -18.98
CA VAL A 190 5.02 -5.88 -19.22
C VAL A 190 5.69 -6.33 -20.53
N ASN A 191 6.22 -7.55 -20.52
CA ASN A 191 6.80 -8.22 -21.69
C ASN A 191 6.51 -9.72 -21.58
N PHE A 192 7.29 -10.47 -20.79
CA PHE A 192 7.13 -11.90 -20.61
C PHE A 192 5.86 -12.26 -19.85
N MET A 193 5.03 -13.10 -20.44
CA MET A 193 3.72 -13.50 -19.90
C MET A 193 2.81 -12.32 -19.57
N ALA A 194 2.84 -11.24 -20.37
CA ALA A 194 2.05 -10.02 -20.18
C ALA A 194 0.57 -10.32 -19.93
N ASP A 195 -0.04 -11.21 -20.72
CA ASP A 195 -1.46 -11.57 -20.63
C ASP A 195 -1.85 -12.07 -19.23
N LYS A 196 -0.94 -12.76 -18.52
CA LYS A 196 -1.19 -13.24 -17.16
C LYS A 196 -1.20 -12.12 -16.14
N ILE A 197 -0.27 -11.15 -16.27
CA ILE A 197 -0.21 -9.98 -15.41
C ILE A 197 -1.43 -9.09 -15.64
N GLU A 198 -1.74 -8.82 -16.91
CA GLU A 198 -2.90 -8.03 -17.30
C GLU A 198 -4.22 -8.69 -16.89
N GLY A 199 -4.35 -10.01 -17.07
CA GLY A 199 -5.52 -10.77 -16.65
C GLY A 199 -5.75 -10.77 -15.14
N TYR A 200 -4.67 -10.68 -14.35
CA TYR A 200 -4.75 -10.62 -12.88
C TYR A 200 -5.08 -9.21 -12.38
N VAL A 201 -4.34 -8.19 -12.85
CA VAL A 201 -4.44 -6.81 -12.35
C VAL A 201 -5.60 -6.05 -12.98
N GLN A 202 -5.96 -6.39 -14.25
CA GLN A 202 -6.97 -5.71 -15.04
C GLN A 202 -6.74 -4.19 -15.10
N ASP A 203 -7.74 -3.37 -14.87
CA ASP A 203 -7.65 -1.91 -14.85
C ASP A 203 -7.20 -1.33 -13.50
N GLY A 204 -6.92 -2.19 -12.51
CA GLY A 204 -6.49 -1.79 -11.16
C GLY A 204 -7.62 -1.39 -10.22
N SER A 205 -8.87 -1.34 -10.67
CA SER A 205 -10.03 -0.92 -9.86
C SER A 205 -10.21 -1.78 -8.61
N ALA A 206 -9.91 -3.09 -8.68
CA ALA A 206 -9.92 -4.01 -7.53
C ALA A 206 -8.94 -3.61 -6.42
N PHE A 207 -7.92 -2.82 -6.73
CA PHE A 207 -6.92 -2.30 -5.80
C PHE A 207 -7.15 -0.82 -5.47
N GLY A 208 -8.22 -0.20 -5.99
CA GLY A 208 -8.50 1.22 -5.87
C GLY A 208 -7.53 2.11 -6.63
N LEU A 209 -6.91 1.59 -7.69
CA LEU A 209 -5.95 2.25 -8.56
C LEU A 209 -6.49 2.33 -9.98
N GLN A 210 -5.94 3.23 -10.78
CA GLN A 210 -5.99 3.18 -12.23
C GLN A 210 -4.67 2.59 -12.72
N VAL A 211 -4.72 1.42 -13.38
CA VAL A 211 -3.55 0.74 -13.91
C VAL A 211 -3.57 0.74 -15.42
N ASP A 212 -2.51 1.29 -16.02
CA ASP A 212 -2.23 1.25 -17.44
C ASP A 212 -0.99 0.39 -17.72
N TYR A 213 -0.85 -0.17 -18.93
CA TYR A 213 0.23 -1.08 -19.26
C TYR A 213 1.18 -0.49 -20.29
N LEU A 214 2.50 -0.57 -19.99
CA LEU A 214 3.57 -0.27 -20.93
C LEU A 214 4.03 -1.60 -21.56
N ARG A 215 3.48 -1.94 -22.73
CA ARG A 215 3.78 -3.20 -23.41
C ARG A 215 5.07 -3.09 -24.21
N GLU A 216 6.10 -3.78 -23.76
CA GLU A 216 7.38 -3.85 -24.45
C GLU A 216 7.34 -4.89 -25.58
N THR A 217 7.58 -4.48 -26.81
CA THR A 217 7.71 -5.38 -27.97
C THR A 217 9.08 -6.07 -28.05
N SER A 218 10.07 -5.50 -27.39
CA SER A 218 11.40 -6.03 -27.16
C SER A 218 11.84 -5.66 -25.74
N ARG A 219 12.90 -6.26 -25.21
CA ARG A 219 13.40 -5.90 -23.88
C ARG A 219 14.00 -4.49 -23.91
N LEU A 220 13.33 -3.56 -23.23
CA LEU A 220 13.78 -2.18 -23.15
C LEU A 220 14.62 -1.87 -21.90
N GLY A 221 14.77 -2.83 -20.98
CA GLY A 221 15.50 -2.61 -19.73
C GLY A 221 14.68 -1.79 -18.70
N THR A 222 15.29 -1.53 -17.55
CA THR A 222 14.60 -0.94 -16.40
C THR A 222 14.33 0.56 -16.52
N ALA A 223 14.85 1.24 -17.53
CA ALA A 223 14.56 2.64 -17.82
C ALA A 223 13.90 2.83 -19.20
N GLY A 224 14.28 2.01 -20.20
CA GLY A 224 13.81 2.19 -21.58
C GLY A 224 12.29 2.07 -21.73
N SER A 225 11.63 1.24 -20.93
CA SER A 225 10.16 1.12 -20.92
C SER A 225 9.43 2.42 -20.54
N LEU A 226 10.07 3.35 -19.84
CA LEU A 226 9.51 4.67 -19.54
C LEU A 226 9.29 5.52 -20.81
N SER A 227 9.98 5.22 -21.92
CA SER A 227 9.75 5.87 -23.21
C SER A 227 8.39 5.53 -23.84
N LEU A 228 7.67 4.55 -23.28
CA LEU A 228 6.34 4.11 -23.70
C LEU A 228 5.21 4.83 -22.92
N LEU A 229 5.54 5.69 -21.95
CA LEU A 229 4.53 6.48 -21.26
C LEU A 229 3.71 7.28 -22.29
N PRO A 230 2.36 7.27 -22.19
CA PRO A 230 1.49 7.88 -23.20
C PRO A 230 1.57 9.41 -23.21
N GLU A 231 1.94 9.99 -22.08
CA GLU A 231 2.09 11.43 -21.86
C GLU A 231 3.19 11.71 -20.85
N ARG A 232 3.61 12.97 -20.78
CA ARG A 232 4.61 13.40 -19.79
C ARG A 232 3.93 13.67 -18.45
N PRO A 233 4.43 13.13 -17.33
CA PRO A 233 3.92 13.47 -16.00
C PRO A 233 4.27 14.91 -15.62
N ASP A 234 3.37 15.56 -14.86
CA ASP A 234 3.59 16.90 -14.32
C ASP A 234 4.36 16.92 -12.98
N ALA A 235 4.53 15.75 -12.37
CA ALA A 235 5.19 15.56 -11.10
C ALA A 235 6.23 14.42 -11.19
N PRO A 236 7.21 14.38 -10.28
CA PRO A 236 8.17 13.26 -10.21
C PRO A 236 7.48 11.91 -10.14
N ILE A 237 8.02 10.92 -10.85
CA ILE A 237 7.48 9.55 -10.90
C ILE A 237 8.29 8.63 -10.01
N VAL A 238 7.60 7.68 -9.34
CA VAL A 238 8.25 6.57 -8.65
C VAL A 238 8.39 5.41 -9.61
N VAL A 239 9.59 4.89 -9.76
CA VAL A 239 9.89 3.73 -10.60
C VAL A 239 10.44 2.62 -9.72
N MET A 240 9.91 1.41 -9.82
CA MET A 240 10.34 0.30 -8.98
C MET A 240 10.28 -1.05 -9.70
N ASN A 241 11.18 -1.95 -9.32
CA ASN A 241 11.17 -3.32 -9.82
C ASN A 241 9.98 -4.11 -9.23
N ALA A 242 9.38 -5.00 -10.00
CA ALA A 242 8.20 -5.79 -9.63
C ALA A 242 8.49 -7.01 -8.73
N ASP A 243 9.69 -7.13 -8.21
CA ASP A 243 10.17 -8.27 -7.41
C ASP A 243 10.58 -7.87 -5.98
N LEU A 244 10.18 -6.68 -5.56
CA LEU A 244 10.56 -6.12 -4.26
C LEU A 244 9.44 -6.28 -3.24
N LEU A 245 9.83 -6.61 -2.01
CA LEU A 245 9.00 -6.45 -0.82
C LEU A 245 9.63 -5.39 0.06
N THR A 246 8.88 -4.35 0.41
CA THR A 246 9.42 -3.25 1.22
C THR A 246 8.31 -2.58 2.02
N GLU A 247 8.69 -2.01 3.17
CA GLU A 247 7.86 -1.13 3.99
C GLU A 247 8.25 0.34 3.85
N LEU A 248 8.95 0.68 2.75
CA LEU A 248 9.42 2.02 2.45
C LEU A 248 8.27 3.04 2.49
N SER A 249 8.50 4.16 3.17
CA SER A 249 7.64 5.33 3.13
C SER A 249 7.85 6.12 1.84
N PHE A 250 6.98 5.92 0.85
CA PHE A 250 7.03 6.71 -0.39
C PHE A 250 6.80 8.21 -0.15
N SER A 251 6.13 8.57 0.95
CA SER A 251 5.98 9.97 1.36
C SER A 251 7.32 10.60 1.69
N SER A 252 8.09 9.94 2.55
CA SER A 252 9.42 10.41 2.95
C SER A 252 10.40 10.42 1.78
N LEU A 253 10.30 9.43 0.88
CA LEU A 253 11.12 9.36 -0.32
C LEU A 253 10.86 10.54 -1.27
N LEU A 254 9.58 10.87 -1.55
CA LEU A 254 9.20 11.99 -2.42
C LEU A 254 9.53 13.35 -1.79
N GLU A 255 9.39 13.48 -0.47
CA GLU A 255 9.78 14.69 0.25
C GLU A 255 11.29 14.91 0.18
N PHE A 256 12.08 13.89 0.46
CA PHE A 256 13.53 13.92 0.32
C PHE A 256 13.96 14.30 -1.10
N HIS A 257 13.37 13.69 -2.12
CA HIS A 257 13.66 14.01 -3.53
C HIS A 257 13.45 15.50 -3.83
N ARG A 258 12.36 16.08 -3.32
CA ARG A 258 12.04 17.49 -3.47
C ARG A 258 13.03 18.39 -2.72
N GLU A 259 13.40 18.02 -1.49
CA GLU A 259 14.33 18.79 -0.66
C GLU A 259 15.73 18.83 -1.28
N GLU A 260 16.21 17.70 -1.79
CA GLU A 260 17.50 17.60 -2.48
C GLU A 260 17.49 18.25 -3.88
N ARG A 261 16.30 18.61 -4.40
CA ARG A 261 16.13 19.12 -5.77
C ARG A 261 16.79 18.22 -6.81
N ALA A 262 16.71 16.93 -6.58
CA ALA A 262 17.38 15.93 -7.38
C ALA A 262 16.67 15.71 -8.72
N ALA A 263 17.43 15.53 -9.79
CA ALA A 263 16.89 15.04 -11.05
C ALA A 263 16.46 13.57 -10.91
N LEU A 264 17.23 12.79 -10.15
CA LEU A 264 16.91 11.40 -9.81
C LEU A 264 17.31 11.13 -8.36
N THR A 265 16.44 10.45 -7.61
CA THR A 265 16.78 9.87 -6.31
C THR A 265 16.76 8.34 -6.43
N MET A 266 17.86 7.71 -6.07
CA MET A 266 18.01 6.25 -6.04
C MET A 266 17.92 5.76 -4.60
N CYS A 267 17.00 4.84 -4.33
CA CYS A 267 17.00 4.14 -3.05
C CYS A 267 18.18 3.17 -2.98
N VAL A 268 18.83 3.16 -1.83
CA VAL A 268 19.96 2.28 -1.54
C VAL A 268 19.71 1.50 -0.26
N THR A 269 20.24 0.30 -0.18
CA THR A 269 20.24 -0.51 1.04
C THR A 269 21.64 -0.95 1.37
N THR A 270 21.89 -1.35 2.62
CA THR A 270 23.18 -1.85 3.04
C THR A 270 23.33 -3.33 2.66
N TYR A 271 24.45 -3.67 2.09
CA TYR A 271 24.85 -5.05 1.80
C TYR A 271 26.16 -5.35 2.53
N GLU A 272 26.13 -6.36 3.40
CA GLU A 272 27.28 -6.77 4.19
C GLU A 272 27.84 -8.07 3.65
N ILE A 273 29.15 -8.10 3.39
CA ILE A 273 29.92 -9.31 3.09
C ILE A 273 30.85 -9.57 4.25
N GLN A 274 30.72 -10.73 4.86
CA GLN A 274 31.68 -11.23 5.83
C GLN A 274 32.66 -12.16 5.11
N ILE A 275 33.95 -11.82 5.16
CA ILE A 275 35.00 -12.71 4.68
C ILE A 275 35.24 -13.79 5.73
N PRO A 276 34.96 -15.10 5.45
CA PRO A 276 35.04 -16.16 6.44
C PRO A 276 36.46 -16.59 6.81
N TYR A 277 37.45 -15.88 6.26
CA TYR A 277 38.90 -16.17 6.43
C TYR A 277 39.63 -14.97 7.03
N GLY A 278 40.82 -15.20 7.56
CA GLY A 278 41.74 -14.12 7.93
C GLY A 278 42.16 -13.34 6.70
N VAL A 279 41.91 -12.04 6.67
CA VAL A 279 42.39 -11.14 5.60
C VAL A 279 43.77 -10.67 5.94
N VAL A 280 44.70 -10.92 5.03
CA VAL A 280 46.12 -10.59 5.21
C VAL A 280 46.48 -9.39 4.31
N GLU A 281 47.00 -8.34 4.96
CA GLU A 281 47.61 -7.22 4.26
C GLU A 281 49.14 -7.48 4.17
N ALA A 282 49.66 -7.47 2.98
CA ALA A 282 51.10 -7.70 2.76
C ALA A 282 51.72 -6.60 1.89
N GLU A 283 52.97 -6.28 2.17
CA GLU A 283 53.78 -5.44 1.31
C GLU A 283 54.98 -6.29 0.80
N GLY A 284 54.95 -6.60 -0.47
CA GLY A 284 55.85 -7.61 -1.04
C GLY A 284 55.61 -8.98 -0.38
N SER A 285 56.66 -9.58 0.16
CA SER A 285 56.62 -10.85 0.90
C SER A 285 56.36 -10.73 2.41
N ARG A 286 56.22 -9.51 2.96
CA ARG A 286 56.09 -9.28 4.39
C ARG A 286 54.64 -9.00 4.75
N VAL A 287 54.08 -9.78 5.69
CA VAL A 287 52.78 -9.56 6.28
C VAL A 287 52.82 -8.30 7.17
N ARG A 288 51.91 -7.36 6.96
CA ARG A 288 51.73 -6.14 7.74
C ARG A 288 50.65 -6.26 8.78
N SER A 289 49.53 -6.86 8.40
CA SER A 289 48.40 -7.08 9.31
C SER A 289 47.63 -8.34 8.94
N ILE A 290 46.92 -8.90 9.91
CA ILE A 290 45.91 -9.93 9.73
C ILE A 290 44.65 -9.54 10.50
N ALA A 291 43.50 -9.62 9.87
CA ALA A 291 42.18 -9.33 10.47
C ALA A 291 41.25 -10.51 10.25
N GLU A 292 40.75 -11.09 11.35
CA GLU A 292 39.78 -12.20 11.28
C GLU A 292 38.38 -11.72 11.06
N LYS A 293 37.64 -12.44 10.17
CA LYS A 293 36.19 -12.25 9.95
C LYS A 293 35.81 -10.79 9.63
N THR A 294 36.61 -10.12 8.81
CA THR A 294 36.34 -8.75 8.40
C THR A 294 34.99 -8.64 7.73
N ARG A 295 34.24 -7.60 8.11
CA ARG A 295 32.96 -7.25 7.49
C ARG A 295 33.14 -6.01 6.64
N HIS A 296 32.66 -6.08 5.43
CA HIS A 296 32.63 -4.95 4.52
C HIS A 296 31.19 -4.62 4.18
N THR A 297 30.82 -3.36 4.32
CA THR A 297 29.47 -2.87 4.07
C THR A 297 29.47 -1.90 2.92
N TRP A 298 28.59 -2.10 1.97
CA TRP A 298 28.38 -1.19 0.85
C TRP A 298 26.92 -0.78 0.75
N PHE A 299 26.67 0.38 0.18
CA PHE A 299 25.36 0.71 -0.32
C PHE A 299 25.18 0.06 -1.69
N VAL A 300 24.09 -0.66 -1.85
CA VAL A 300 23.68 -1.27 -3.11
C VAL A 300 22.35 -0.69 -3.58
N ASN A 301 22.12 -0.70 -4.87
CA ASN A 301 20.89 -0.21 -5.48
C ASN A 301 19.70 -1.09 -5.05
N ALA A 302 18.68 -0.46 -4.49
CA ALA A 302 17.50 -1.14 -3.99
C ALA A 302 16.39 -1.35 -5.04
N GLY A 303 16.60 -0.92 -6.30
CA GLY A 303 15.60 -1.08 -7.37
C GLY A 303 14.38 -0.18 -7.25
N ILE A 304 14.46 0.90 -6.49
CA ILE A 304 13.42 1.92 -6.32
C ILE A 304 14.02 3.29 -6.59
N TYR A 305 13.31 4.11 -7.36
CA TYR A 305 13.79 5.41 -7.78
C TYR A 305 12.68 6.45 -7.80
N VAL A 306 13.05 7.72 -7.65
CA VAL A 306 12.21 8.86 -8.03
C VAL A 306 12.88 9.62 -9.15
N LEU A 307 12.15 9.88 -10.21
CA LEU A 307 12.65 10.60 -11.38
C LEU A 307 11.84 11.90 -11.56
N ASP A 308 12.54 13.01 -11.65
CA ASP A 308 11.94 14.24 -12.20
C ASP A 308 11.54 13.99 -13.67
N PRO A 309 10.42 14.56 -14.17
CA PRO A 309 10.00 14.39 -15.56
C PRO A 309 11.05 14.74 -16.62
N MET A 310 12.01 15.59 -16.30
CA MET A 310 13.12 15.93 -17.20
C MET A 310 14.02 14.73 -17.53
N CYS A 311 14.07 13.71 -16.67
CA CYS A 311 14.87 12.51 -16.93
C CYS A 311 14.36 11.72 -18.15
N LEU A 312 13.07 11.85 -18.48
CA LEU A 312 12.48 11.16 -19.61
C LEU A 312 13.06 11.63 -20.95
N ASP A 313 13.56 12.85 -21.03
CA ASP A 313 14.21 13.41 -22.23
C ASP A 313 15.54 12.69 -22.59
N LEU A 314 16.13 11.97 -21.62
CA LEU A 314 17.38 11.20 -21.81
C LEU A 314 17.15 9.75 -22.21
N ILE A 315 15.91 9.32 -22.23
CA ILE A 315 15.53 7.94 -22.54
C ILE A 315 15.18 7.87 -24.04
N PRO A 316 15.95 7.15 -24.83
CA PRO A 316 15.68 7.00 -26.25
C PRO A 316 14.38 6.20 -26.44
N ARG A 317 13.59 6.59 -27.45
CA ARG A 317 12.28 5.98 -27.69
C ARG A 317 12.40 4.54 -28.17
N ALA A 318 11.80 3.62 -27.43
CA ALA A 318 11.75 2.18 -27.73
C ALA A 318 13.14 1.52 -27.92
N GLU A 319 14.17 2.07 -27.27
CA GLU A 319 15.52 1.49 -27.25
C GLU A 319 15.89 0.98 -25.86
N PRO A 320 16.72 -0.06 -25.76
CA PRO A 320 17.16 -0.59 -24.47
C PRO A 320 17.96 0.44 -23.66
N LEU A 321 17.54 0.67 -22.42
CA LEU A 321 18.27 1.46 -21.44
C LEU A 321 17.97 0.93 -20.04
N ASP A 322 19.01 0.64 -19.27
CA ASP A 322 18.85 0.28 -17.86
C ASP A 322 18.99 1.50 -16.94
N MET A 323 18.35 1.44 -15.78
CA MET A 323 18.37 2.53 -14.80
C MET A 323 19.79 2.95 -14.39
N PRO A 324 20.77 2.04 -14.16
CA PRO A 324 22.14 2.46 -13.89
C PRO A 324 22.77 3.28 -15.03
N SER A 325 22.43 2.98 -16.27
CA SER A 325 22.90 3.74 -17.43
C SER A 325 22.26 5.15 -17.50
N LEU A 326 20.99 5.28 -17.12
CA LEU A 326 20.34 6.58 -16.99
C LEU A 326 21.00 7.41 -15.88
N VAL A 327 21.27 6.80 -14.72
CA VAL A 327 21.99 7.44 -13.61
C VAL A 327 23.34 7.95 -14.08
N GLN A 328 24.13 7.14 -14.82
CA GLN A 328 25.43 7.56 -15.33
C GLN A 328 25.33 8.75 -16.32
N LYS A 329 24.30 8.77 -17.18
CA LYS A 329 24.05 9.90 -18.09
C LYS A 329 23.78 11.19 -17.31
N LEU A 330 22.95 11.14 -16.24
CA LEU A 330 22.65 12.28 -15.38
C LEU A 330 23.91 12.79 -14.67
N LEU A 331 24.69 11.88 -14.07
CA LEU A 331 25.97 12.23 -13.41
C LEU A 331 26.95 12.89 -14.38
N THR A 332 27.05 12.37 -15.62
CA THR A 332 27.93 12.94 -16.66
C THR A 332 27.49 14.34 -17.09
N ARG A 333 26.18 14.65 -17.03
CA ARG A 333 25.65 15.98 -17.28
C ARG A 333 25.85 16.97 -16.13
N GLY A 334 26.20 16.47 -14.95
CA GLY A 334 26.29 17.28 -13.73
C GLY A 334 24.94 17.49 -13.03
N ASP A 335 23.91 16.70 -13.38
CA ASP A 335 22.62 16.73 -12.70
C ASP A 335 22.75 16.10 -11.30
N ILE A 336 21.90 16.56 -10.38
CA ILE A 336 21.90 16.05 -9.00
C ILE A 336 21.23 14.67 -8.98
N VAL A 337 22.02 13.65 -8.63
CA VAL A 337 21.53 12.31 -8.33
C VAL A 337 21.70 12.06 -6.83
N ALA A 338 20.58 11.94 -6.11
CA ALA A 338 20.59 11.72 -4.67
C ALA A 338 20.47 10.24 -4.33
N SER A 339 21.00 9.83 -3.16
CA SER A 339 20.83 8.47 -2.62
C SER A 339 19.96 8.51 -1.37
N PHE A 340 18.91 7.70 -1.33
CA PHE A 340 18.00 7.56 -0.19
C PHE A 340 18.21 6.21 0.48
N PRO A 341 18.81 6.15 1.68
CA PRO A 341 19.01 4.90 2.42
C PRO A 341 17.68 4.36 2.98
N ILE A 342 17.28 3.17 2.54
CA ILE A 342 16.14 2.45 3.10
C ILE A 342 16.57 1.88 4.46
N ARG A 343 15.82 2.23 5.52
CA ARG A 343 16.02 1.71 6.88
C ARG A 343 14.96 0.69 7.26
N GLU A 344 13.85 0.72 6.56
CA GLU A 344 12.71 -0.19 6.70
C GLU A 344 13.03 -1.56 6.08
N SER A 345 12.14 -2.51 6.30
CA SER A 345 12.25 -3.83 5.68
C SER A 345 12.32 -3.70 4.15
N TRP A 346 13.30 -4.37 3.56
CA TRP A 346 13.49 -4.46 2.11
C TRP A 346 14.04 -5.84 1.73
N LEU A 347 13.45 -6.45 0.72
CA LEU A 347 13.84 -7.73 0.19
C LEU A 347 13.65 -7.76 -1.33
N ASP A 348 14.73 -8.03 -2.08
CA ASP A 348 14.68 -8.38 -3.50
C ASP A 348 14.52 -9.90 -3.64
N ILE A 349 13.45 -10.34 -4.27
CA ILE A 349 13.19 -11.76 -4.55
C ILE A 349 13.95 -12.14 -5.83
N GLY A 350 15.26 -11.95 -5.83
CA GLY A 350 16.13 -12.20 -7.00
C GLY A 350 16.47 -13.66 -7.22
N GLN A 351 16.54 -14.45 -6.16
CA GLN A 351 16.99 -15.84 -6.18
C GLN A 351 16.07 -16.73 -5.33
N LEU A 352 16.24 -18.06 -5.47
CA LEU A 352 15.38 -19.03 -4.79
C LEU A 352 15.42 -18.90 -3.27
N HIS A 353 16.59 -18.65 -2.68
CA HIS A 353 16.72 -18.48 -1.24
C HIS A 353 16.03 -17.20 -0.73
N ASP A 354 15.98 -16.12 -1.53
CA ASP A 354 15.26 -14.91 -1.19
C ASP A 354 13.76 -15.16 -1.19
N TYR A 355 13.27 -15.91 -2.19
CA TYR A 355 11.86 -16.30 -2.26
C TYR A 355 11.44 -17.18 -1.08
N GLN A 356 12.26 -18.16 -0.69
CA GLN A 356 12.01 -18.99 0.49
C GLN A 356 11.99 -18.15 1.76
N ARG A 357 12.91 -17.19 1.91
CA ARG A 357 12.93 -16.26 3.03
C ARG A 357 11.67 -15.39 3.10
N ALA A 358 11.22 -14.87 1.96
CA ALA A 358 9.97 -14.10 1.86
C ALA A 358 8.76 -14.91 2.34
N ILE A 359 8.65 -16.17 1.90
CA ILE A 359 7.59 -17.09 2.33
C ILE A 359 7.66 -17.32 3.85
N MET A 360 8.83 -17.62 4.40
CA MET A 360 8.99 -17.86 5.85
C MET A 360 8.63 -16.62 6.68
N GLN A 361 9.01 -15.44 6.25
CA GLN A 361 8.67 -14.19 6.93
C GLN A 361 7.17 -13.91 6.89
N SER A 362 6.49 -14.22 5.78
CA SER A 362 5.03 -14.03 5.68
C SER A 362 4.22 -14.92 6.62
N PHE A 363 4.74 -16.07 7.05
CA PHE A 363 4.11 -16.92 8.07
C PHE A 363 4.33 -16.43 9.50
N GLN A 364 5.34 -15.57 9.73
CA GLN A 364 5.66 -15.02 11.05
C GLN A 364 4.95 -13.69 11.33
N ASP A 365 4.35 -13.06 10.32
CA ASP A 365 3.56 -11.85 10.47
C ASP A 365 2.12 -12.20 10.88
N PRO A 366 1.70 -11.92 12.15
CA PRO A 366 0.35 -12.21 12.60
C PRO A 366 -0.75 -11.42 11.87
N SER A 367 -0.38 -10.39 11.11
CA SER A 367 -1.30 -9.56 10.31
C SER A 367 -1.63 -10.17 8.94
N ALA A 368 -0.80 -11.09 8.44
CA ALA A 368 -0.96 -11.72 7.12
C ALA A 368 -2.08 -12.80 7.05
N GLY A 369 -2.75 -13.10 8.17
CA GLY A 369 -3.80 -14.11 8.28
C GLY A 369 -5.17 -13.57 8.73
N ARG A 370 -5.42 -12.27 8.60
CA ARG A 370 -6.70 -11.66 8.96
C ARG A 370 -7.30 -10.91 7.76
N GLU A 371 -7.81 -11.67 6.82
CA GLU A 371 -8.92 -11.26 5.97
C GLU A 371 -10.19 -12.03 6.35
#